data_7de472ba85d46dfb905e095d9c52be61
#
_entry.id   7de472ba85d46dfb905e095d9c52be61
#
_cell.length_a   1.000
_cell.length_b   1.000
_cell.length_c   1.000
_cell.angle_alpha   90.00
_cell.angle_beta   90.00
_cell.angle_gamma   90.00
#
_symmetry.space_group_name_H-M   'P 1'
#
loop_
_entity.id
_entity.type
_entity.pdbx_description
1 polymer ?
#
loop_
_entity_poly.entity_id
_entity_poly.type
_entity_poly.pdbx_seq_one_letter_code
_entity_poly.pdbx_strand_id
1 'polypeptide(L)'
;MTDGHGDDLYRYTGIKANFSSNVTSLTDPTPLRRYLAEHIDCIGSYPEPRAQSLGRALANYHGLAEGELLVTSGATEAIYLVAQAHRGARAYLPPSPTFSEYTDASQLYGLELERLQRLEPPQDARGIYWLCNPNNPTGEVYPLERLEQLFAAHPALLFVLDSSYSYFTEAALPDPRAILARYPNVLFIASLTKRFAMPGLRLGYLMGQTEEIAALARYRQPWGVGAMALQAGQWIVGEGFPKLLDRDMLWSETARLRSALAALPGLRVGETATHFFLLELELWDEGRLLSATELKERLALDYGLLVRDCTNFGYQRPTLRIATQRPEQGELLIATLSELSARYALAR
;
A
#
# COMPACT_ATOMS: atom_id res chain seq x y z
N MET A 1 17.54 3.67 -4.67
CA MET A 1 16.44 3.05 -3.89
C MET A 1 16.38 3.71 -2.54
N THR A 2 15.19 4.13 -2.13
CA THR A 2 14.98 4.81 -0.86
C THR A 2 15.15 3.82 0.29
N ASP A 3 16.05 4.08 1.23
CA ASP A 3 16.17 3.30 2.47
C ASP A 3 14.96 3.55 3.37
N GLY A 4 14.58 2.55 4.17
CA GLY A 4 13.53 2.69 5.17
C GLY A 4 12.12 2.37 4.64
N HIS A 5 11.93 1.21 4.04
CA HIS A 5 10.59 0.67 3.78
C HIS A 5 9.92 0.22 5.08
N GLY A 6 8.59 0.12 5.08
CA GLY A 6 7.85 -0.53 6.18
C GLY A 6 8.14 -2.03 6.19
N ASP A 7 7.92 -2.65 7.35
CA ASP A 7 8.11 -4.09 7.55
C ASP A 7 9.59 -4.55 7.51
N ASP A 8 10.46 -3.77 8.12
CA ASP A 8 11.86 -4.14 8.33
C ASP A 8 12.06 -5.09 9.55
N LEU A 9 11.07 -5.97 9.76
CA LEU A 9 11.04 -6.97 10.85
C LEU A 9 12.33 -7.83 10.89
N TYR A 10 12.94 -8.09 9.74
CA TYR A 10 14.17 -8.85 9.63
C TYR A 10 15.39 -8.20 10.35
N ARG A 11 15.29 -6.92 10.73
CA ARG A 11 16.35 -6.19 11.46
C ARG A 11 16.25 -6.35 12.96
N TYR A 12 15.13 -6.86 13.48
CA TYR A 12 14.82 -6.89 14.92
C TYR A 12 14.48 -8.31 15.39
N THR A 13 14.76 -8.57 16.66
CA THR A 13 14.34 -9.79 17.37
C THR A 13 13.39 -9.42 18.49
N GLY A 14 12.49 -10.33 18.86
CA GLY A 14 11.60 -10.10 20.01
C GLY A 14 10.43 -9.13 19.74
N ILE A 15 10.08 -8.87 18.48
CA ILE A 15 8.93 -8.02 18.14
C ILE A 15 7.62 -8.73 18.53
N LYS A 16 6.86 -8.07 19.40
CA LYS A 16 5.55 -8.51 19.92
C LYS A 16 4.39 -8.03 19.06
N ALA A 17 4.54 -6.83 18.43
CA ALA A 17 3.52 -6.27 17.55
C ALA A 17 4.15 -5.43 16.43
N ASN A 18 3.62 -5.60 15.20
CA ASN A 18 4.11 -4.92 14.01
C ASN A 18 3.03 -3.98 13.43
N PHE A 19 3.17 -2.68 13.69
CA PHE A 19 2.32 -1.60 13.18
C PHE A 19 2.87 -0.95 11.90
N SER A 20 3.99 -1.46 11.33
CA SER A 20 4.74 -0.77 10.28
C SER A 20 4.33 -1.14 8.86
N SER A 21 3.77 -2.34 8.66
CA SER A 21 3.62 -2.96 7.33
C SER A 21 2.30 -2.64 6.61
N ASN A 22 1.32 -2.01 7.27
CA ASN A 22 -0.08 -1.90 6.84
C ASN A 22 -0.74 -3.28 6.57
N VAL A 23 -0.22 -4.34 7.17
CA VAL A 23 -0.89 -5.64 7.25
C VAL A 23 -1.46 -5.75 8.64
N THR A 24 -2.79 -5.88 8.74
CA THR A 24 -3.44 -5.97 10.05
C THR A 24 -3.51 -7.41 10.54
N SER A 25 -3.21 -7.61 11.82
CA SER A 25 -3.35 -8.90 12.51
C SER A 25 -4.81 -9.31 12.74
N LEU A 26 -5.76 -8.41 12.46
CA LEU A 26 -7.21 -8.73 12.48
C LEU A 26 -7.64 -9.59 11.28
N THR A 27 -6.86 -9.61 10.20
CA THR A 27 -7.11 -10.56 9.10
C THR A 27 -6.74 -11.97 9.57
N ASP A 28 -7.66 -12.93 9.43
CA ASP A 28 -7.39 -14.36 9.71
C ASP A 28 -6.83 -15.07 8.46
N PRO A 29 -5.52 -15.32 8.36
CA PRO A 29 -4.93 -16.01 7.23
C PRO A 29 -5.05 -17.54 7.32
N THR A 30 -5.66 -18.09 8.38
CA THR A 30 -5.69 -19.54 8.65
C THR A 30 -6.29 -20.37 7.52
N PRO A 31 -7.42 -19.99 6.89
CA PRO A 31 -7.97 -20.77 5.78
C PRO A 31 -7.00 -20.84 4.59
N LEU A 32 -6.40 -19.72 4.21
CA LEU A 32 -5.43 -19.67 3.12
C LEU A 32 -4.15 -20.45 3.45
N ARG A 33 -3.63 -20.33 4.68
CA ARG A 33 -2.45 -21.07 5.13
C ARG A 33 -2.67 -22.58 5.09
N ARG A 34 -3.86 -23.06 5.50
CA ARG A 34 -4.21 -24.47 5.41
C ARG A 34 -4.21 -24.94 3.97
N TYR A 35 -4.91 -24.23 3.08
CA TYR A 35 -4.92 -24.54 1.66
C TYR A 35 -3.52 -24.62 1.07
N LEU A 36 -2.66 -23.66 1.36
CA LEU A 36 -1.28 -23.64 0.86
C LEU A 36 -0.44 -24.80 1.41
N ALA A 37 -0.63 -25.18 2.68
CA ALA A 37 0.05 -26.34 3.25
C ALA A 37 -0.35 -27.65 2.56
N GLU A 38 -1.63 -27.82 2.21
CA GLU A 38 -2.15 -28.97 1.47
C GLU A 38 -1.68 -29.02 0.00
N HIS A 39 -1.25 -27.87 -0.54
CA HIS A 39 -0.79 -27.73 -1.94
C HIS A 39 0.70 -27.43 -2.06
N ILE A 40 1.49 -27.70 -1.00
CA ILE A 40 2.93 -27.36 -0.97
C ILE A 40 3.72 -28.04 -2.08
N ASP A 41 3.30 -29.20 -2.54
CA ASP A 41 3.98 -29.98 -3.60
C ASP A 41 4.05 -29.23 -4.94
N CYS A 42 3.27 -28.17 -5.13
CA CYS A 42 3.34 -27.31 -6.31
C CYS A 42 4.73 -26.68 -6.52
N ILE A 43 5.57 -26.60 -5.47
CA ILE A 43 6.95 -26.09 -5.58
C ILE A 43 7.89 -27.05 -6.34
N GLY A 44 7.48 -28.29 -6.55
CA GLY A 44 8.25 -29.32 -7.29
C GLY A 44 8.30 -29.11 -8.80
N SER A 45 7.53 -28.14 -9.34
CA SER A 45 7.47 -27.88 -10.79
C SER A 45 7.46 -26.37 -11.08
N TYR A 46 7.96 -25.98 -12.26
CA TYR A 46 7.82 -24.61 -12.71
C TYR A 46 6.33 -24.22 -12.83
N PRO A 47 5.95 -23.02 -12.34
CA PRO A 47 4.59 -22.52 -12.56
C PRO A 47 4.36 -22.10 -14.01
N GLU A 48 3.15 -21.67 -14.34
CA GLU A 48 2.85 -21.09 -15.66
C GLU A 48 3.72 -19.84 -15.91
N PRO A 49 4.44 -19.76 -17.06
CA PRO A 49 5.38 -18.66 -17.29
C PRO A 49 4.78 -17.26 -17.24
N ARG A 50 3.50 -17.15 -17.58
CA ARG A 50 2.75 -15.87 -17.62
C ARG A 50 1.58 -15.80 -16.65
N ALA A 51 1.42 -16.78 -15.75
CA ALA A 51 0.29 -16.86 -14.81
C ALA A 51 -1.09 -16.79 -15.51
N GLN A 52 -1.23 -17.41 -16.66
CA GLN A 52 -2.39 -17.25 -17.57
C GLN A 52 -3.70 -17.68 -16.90
N SER A 53 -3.68 -18.82 -16.22
CA SER A 53 -4.88 -19.36 -15.55
C SER A 53 -5.39 -18.42 -14.46
N LEU A 54 -4.49 -17.88 -13.65
CA LEU A 54 -4.85 -16.89 -12.63
C LEU A 54 -5.30 -15.55 -13.28
N GLY A 55 -4.60 -15.10 -14.33
CA GLY A 55 -4.97 -13.90 -15.08
C GLY A 55 -6.40 -13.97 -15.61
N ARG A 56 -6.77 -15.10 -16.23
CA ARG A 56 -8.12 -15.35 -16.73
C ARG A 56 -9.15 -15.37 -15.60
N ALA A 57 -8.85 -16.02 -14.48
CA ALA A 57 -9.75 -16.09 -13.35
C ALA A 57 -10.01 -14.70 -12.72
N LEU A 58 -8.97 -13.88 -12.57
CA LEU A 58 -9.06 -12.51 -12.07
C LEU A 58 -9.81 -11.60 -13.05
N ALA A 59 -9.53 -11.70 -14.37
CA ALA A 59 -10.24 -10.93 -15.40
C ALA A 59 -11.74 -11.22 -15.36
N ASN A 60 -12.12 -12.49 -15.32
CA ASN A 60 -13.51 -12.93 -15.19
C ASN A 60 -14.16 -12.39 -13.91
N TYR A 61 -13.45 -12.43 -12.77
CA TYR A 61 -13.96 -11.89 -11.51
C TYR A 61 -14.26 -10.39 -11.59
N HIS A 62 -13.40 -9.62 -12.26
CA HIS A 62 -13.60 -8.18 -12.46
C HIS A 62 -14.52 -7.84 -13.65
N GLY A 63 -14.98 -8.83 -14.41
CA GLY A 63 -15.79 -8.61 -15.62
C GLY A 63 -15.01 -7.92 -16.74
N LEU A 64 -13.72 -8.18 -16.83
CA LEU A 64 -12.77 -7.69 -17.84
C LEU A 64 -12.43 -8.78 -18.87
N ALA A 65 -11.94 -8.38 -20.03
CA ALA A 65 -11.34 -9.31 -21.00
C ALA A 65 -9.98 -9.82 -20.51
N GLU A 66 -9.57 -11.01 -20.93
CA GLU A 66 -8.28 -11.62 -20.53
C GLU A 66 -7.08 -10.70 -20.86
N GLY A 67 -7.13 -9.99 -21.99
CA GLY A 67 -6.09 -9.04 -22.39
C GLY A 67 -6.03 -7.74 -21.59
N GLU A 68 -7.00 -7.47 -20.73
CA GLU A 68 -7.07 -6.28 -19.90
C GLU A 68 -6.48 -6.47 -18.50
N LEU A 69 -5.85 -7.64 -18.25
CA LEU A 69 -5.28 -7.95 -16.94
C LEU A 69 -3.90 -8.61 -17.06
N LEU A 70 -2.96 -8.20 -16.19
CA LEU A 70 -1.61 -8.76 -16.08
C LEU A 70 -1.29 -9.08 -14.62
N VAL A 71 -1.07 -10.35 -14.29
CA VAL A 71 -0.65 -10.79 -12.95
C VAL A 71 0.81 -10.45 -12.72
N THR A 72 1.15 -9.96 -11.52
CA THR A 72 2.51 -9.51 -11.15
C THR A 72 2.94 -10.06 -9.79
N SER A 73 4.26 -10.04 -9.54
CA SER A 73 4.86 -10.36 -8.25
C SER A 73 4.67 -9.20 -7.25
N GLY A 74 3.40 -8.97 -6.85
CA GLY A 74 2.97 -7.85 -6.03
C GLY A 74 2.81 -6.54 -6.82
N ALA A 75 2.24 -5.53 -6.17
CA ALA A 75 2.08 -4.19 -6.74
C ALA A 75 3.43 -3.53 -7.09
N THR A 76 4.50 -3.86 -6.37
CA THR A 76 5.84 -3.30 -6.65
C THR A 76 6.32 -3.66 -8.04
N GLU A 77 6.23 -4.94 -8.47
CA GLU A 77 6.58 -5.30 -9.84
C GLU A 77 5.72 -4.51 -10.85
N ALA A 78 4.43 -4.35 -10.59
CA ALA A 78 3.55 -3.57 -11.44
C ALA A 78 4.02 -2.12 -11.61
N ILE A 79 4.42 -1.45 -10.52
CA ILE A 79 4.98 -0.09 -10.55
C ILE A 79 6.23 -0.03 -11.44
N TYR A 80 7.16 -0.97 -11.25
CA TYR A 80 8.40 -1.00 -12.01
C TYR A 80 8.18 -1.33 -13.50
N LEU A 81 7.23 -2.20 -13.84
CA LEU A 81 6.86 -2.48 -15.23
C LEU A 81 6.29 -1.25 -15.93
N VAL A 82 5.42 -0.49 -15.25
CA VAL A 82 4.87 0.76 -15.78
C VAL A 82 6.00 1.77 -16.02
N ALA A 83 6.85 2.01 -15.04
CA ALA A 83 7.97 2.93 -15.20
C ALA A 83 8.93 2.50 -16.31
N GLN A 84 9.20 1.20 -16.45
CA GLN A 84 10.06 0.65 -17.49
C GLN A 84 9.48 0.84 -18.89
N ALA A 85 8.17 0.60 -19.06
CA ALA A 85 7.50 0.75 -20.35
C ALA A 85 7.42 2.22 -20.80
N HIS A 86 7.34 3.14 -19.83
CA HIS A 86 7.27 4.59 -20.09
C HIS A 86 8.61 5.31 -19.89
N ARG A 87 9.73 4.61 -20.08
CA ARG A 87 11.08 5.16 -19.95
C ARG A 87 11.23 6.50 -20.67
N GLY A 88 11.78 7.50 -20.00
CA GLY A 88 12.02 8.84 -20.55
C GLY A 88 10.77 9.71 -20.69
N ALA A 89 9.59 9.22 -20.27
CA ALA A 89 8.38 10.04 -20.22
C ALA A 89 8.40 10.96 -18.99
N ARG A 90 7.53 11.97 -18.99
CA ARG A 90 7.22 12.73 -17.77
C ARG A 90 6.39 11.88 -16.82
N ALA A 91 6.63 12.05 -15.54
CA ALA A 91 5.86 11.43 -14.48
C ALA A 91 5.47 12.47 -13.41
N TYR A 92 4.22 12.41 -12.98
CA TYR A 92 3.69 13.35 -12.00
C TYR A 92 3.34 12.62 -10.71
N LEU A 93 3.57 13.30 -9.58
CA LEU A 93 3.12 12.90 -8.25
C LEU A 93 2.15 13.94 -7.69
N PRO A 94 1.15 13.54 -6.89
CA PRO A 94 0.28 14.47 -6.18
C PRO A 94 1.06 15.32 -5.17
N PRO A 95 0.48 16.43 -4.65
CA PRO A 95 1.13 17.28 -3.67
C PRO A 95 1.41 16.58 -2.34
N SER A 96 0.52 15.69 -1.91
CA SER A 96 0.69 14.92 -0.67
C SER A 96 1.83 13.90 -0.79
N PRO A 97 2.59 13.65 0.29
CA PRO A 97 3.51 12.53 0.32
C PRO A 97 2.81 11.22 -0.06
N THR A 98 3.46 10.43 -0.89
CA THR A 98 2.92 9.15 -1.38
C THR A 98 3.99 8.06 -1.39
N PHE A 99 3.64 6.84 -1.77
CA PHE A 99 4.52 5.68 -1.70
C PHE A 99 5.82 5.89 -2.49
N SER A 100 6.96 5.68 -1.84
CA SER A 100 8.29 6.01 -2.38
C SER A 100 8.66 5.24 -3.65
N GLU A 101 8.09 4.03 -3.84
CA GLU A 101 8.39 3.20 -5.01
C GLU A 101 8.01 3.86 -6.35
N TYR A 102 7.05 4.79 -6.36
CA TYR A 102 6.76 5.56 -7.57
C TYR A 102 7.94 6.46 -7.96
N THR A 103 8.57 7.07 -6.95
CA THR A 103 9.77 7.89 -7.16
C THR A 103 10.96 7.02 -7.56
N ASP A 104 11.20 5.94 -6.83
CA ASP A 104 12.34 5.03 -7.07
C ASP A 104 12.27 4.39 -8.45
N ALA A 105 11.10 3.89 -8.84
CA ALA A 105 10.89 3.31 -10.17
C ALA A 105 11.04 4.36 -11.27
N SER A 106 10.48 5.58 -11.07
CA SER A 106 10.61 6.67 -12.03
C SER A 106 12.07 7.07 -12.24
N GLN A 107 12.83 7.22 -11.17
CA GLN A 107 14.27 7.55 -11.24
C GLN A 107 15.08 6.44 -11.90
N LEU A 108 14.81 5.16 -11.53
CA LEU A 108 15.54 4.02 -12.10
C LEU A 108 15.41 3.95 -13.64
N TYR A 109 14.22 4.25 -14.14
CA TYR A 109 13.94 4.19 -15.59
C TYR A 109 14.04 5.54 -16.30
N GLY A 110 14.54 6.58 -15.62
CA GLY A 110 14.81 7.89 -16.20
C GLY A 110 13.56 8.66 -16.62
N LEU A 111 12.47 8.52 -15.86
CA LEU A 111 11.31 9.38 -16.03
C LEU A 111 11.60 10.78 -15.46
N GLU A 112 11.12 11.82 -16.15
CA GLU A 112 11.18 13.20 -15.66
C GLU A 112 10.10 13.42 -14.61
N LEU A 113 10.47 13.21 -13.32
CA LEU A 113 9.54 13.22 -12.21
C LEU A 113 9.28 14.64 -11.69
N GLU A 114 8.01 15.02 -11.62
CA GLU A 114 7.54 16.28 -11.06
C GLU A 114 6.53 16.04 -9.94
N ARG A 115 6.75 16.65 -8.76
CA ARG A 115 5.74 16.71 -7.69
C ARG A 115 4.93 17.98 -7.87
N LEU A 116 3.64 17.81 -8.05
CA LEU A 116 2.69 18.89 -8.25
C LEU A 116 2.42 19.65 -6.94
N GLN A 117 2.05 20.92 -7.05
CA GLN A 117 1.61 21.76 -5.91
C GLN A 117 0.11 21.63 -5.63
N ARG A 118 -0.63 21.07 -6.57
CA ARG A 118 -2.06 20.79 -6.51
C ARG A 118 -2.37 19.49 -7.25
N LEU A 119 -3.55 18.93 -7.05
CA LEU A 119 -3.92 17.65 -7.64
C LEU A 119 -4.02 17.70 -9.18
N GLU A 120 -4.37 18.86 -9.74
CA GLU A 120 -4.49 19.06 -11.18
C GLU A 120 -3.11 19.16 -11.84
N PRO A 121 -2.79 18.30 -12.82
CA PRO A 121 -1.61 18.45 -13.64
C PRO A 121 -1.77 19.64 -14.62
N PRO A 122 -0.68 20.07 -15.28
CA PRO A 122 -0.76 21.04 -16.38
C PRO A 122 -1.76 20.59 -17.46
N GLN A 123 -2.43 21.54 -18.11
CA GLN A 123 -3.48 21.23 -19.10
C GLN A 123 -2.98 20.40 -20.28
N ASP A 124 -1.73 20.57 -20.66
CA ASP A 124 -1.04 19.86 -21.75
C ASP A 124 -0.17 18.69 -21.25
N ALA A 125 -0.37 18.24 -20.02
CA ALA A 125 0.40 17.17 -19.41
C ALA A 125 0.29 15.87 -20.24
N ARG A 126 1.44 15.21 -20.41
CA ARG A 126 1.61 13.93 -21.06
C ARG A 126 2.53 13.04 -20.24
N GLY A 127 2.45 11.74 -20.43
CA GLY A 127 3.22 10.76 -19.68
C GLY A 127 2.36 10.04 -18.66
N ILE A 128 2.83 9.87 -17.42
CA ILE A 128 2.10 9.14 -16.39
C ILE A 128 1.83 10.00 -15.16
N TYR A 129 0.72 9.72 -14.46
CA TYR A 129 0.40 10.30 -13.18
C TYR A 129 0.19 9.19 -12.15
N TRP A 130 1.09 9.10 -11.17
CA TRP A 130 1.01 8.14 -10.09
C TRP A 130 0.00 8.60 -9.04
N LEU A 131 -1.05 7.83 -8.83
CA LEU A 131 -2.07 8.08 -7.81
C LEU A 131 -2.24 6.85 -6.92
N CYS A 132 -2.10 7.01 -5.62
CA CYS A 132 -2.42 5.98 -4.64
C CYS A 132 -3.76 6.34 -3.98
N ASN A 133 -4.76 5.50 -4.13
CA ASN A 133 -6.10 5.80 -3.59
C ASN A 133 -6.78 4.54 -3.04
N PRO A 134 -6.86 4.41 -1.71
CA PRO A 134 -6.38 5.28 -0.62
C PRO A 134 -4.87 5.47 -0.59
N ASN A 135 -4.43 6.67 -0.20
CA ASN A 135 -3.01 7.04 -0.24
C ASN A 135 -2.20 6.48 0.94
N ASN A 136 -1.04 5.96 0.67
CA ASN A 136 -0.02 5.60 1.66
C ASN A 136 1.11 6.66 1.59
N PRO A 137 1.44 7.39 2.69
CA PRO A 137 1.19 7.04 4.09
C PRO A 137 0.00 7.74 4.77
N THR A 138 -0.69 8.67 4.10
CA THR A 138 -1.64 9.60 4.74
C THR A 138 -2.99 8.95 5.11
N GLY A 139 -3.40 7.89 4.41
CA GLY A 139 -4.75 7.33 4.50
C GLY A 139 -5.83 8.17 3.84
N GLU A 140 -5.45 9.23 3.12
CA GLU A 140 -6.35 10.10 2.37
C GLU A 140 -6.99 9.37 1.19
N VAL A 141 -8.26 9.70 0.91
CA VAL A 141 -9.00 9.19 -0.25
C VAL A 141 -9.46 10.37 -1.11
N TYR A 142 -9.05 10.36 -2.37
CA TYR A 142 -9.59 11.30 -3.35
C TYR A 142 -11.01 10.87 -3.75
N PRO A 143 -12.00 11.79 -3.71
CA PRO A 143 -13.37 11.48 -4.12
C PRO A 143 -13.43 10.96 -5.56
N LEU A 144 -14.30 9.96 -5.80
CA LEU A 144 -14.50 9.36 -7.12
C LEU A 144 -14.75 10.40 -8.21
N GLU A 145 -15.69 11.32 -7.95
CA GLU A 145 -16.02 12.40 -8.89
C GLU A 145 -14.81 13.26 -9.27
N ARG A 146 -13.91 13.49 -8.30
CA ARG A 146 -12.71 14.27 -8.54
C ARG A 146 -11.72 13.54 -9.44
N LEU A 147 -11.57 12.22 -9.22
CA LEU A 147 -10.74 11.38 -10.08
C LEU A 147 -11.30 11.31 -11.51
N GLU A 148 -12.62 11.12 -11.66
CA GLU A 148 -13.27 11.09 -12.98
C GLU A 148 -13.10 12.42 -13.75
N GLN A 149 -13.19 13.56 -13.05
CA GLN A 149 -12.90 14.88 -13.64
C GLN A 149 -11.46 14.96 -14.15
N LEU A 150 -10.49 14.47 -13.39
CA LEU A 150 -9.08 14.44 -13.82
C LEU A 150 -8.88 13.56 -15.05
N PHE A 151 -9.45 12.34 -15.06
CA PHE A 151 -9.34 11.41 -16.18
C PHE A 151 -9.92 12.00 -17.46
N ALA A 152 -11.08 12.63 -17.37
CA ALA A 152 -11.75 13.29 -18.50
C ALA A 152 -10.99 14.52 -19.02
N ALA A 153 -10.45 15.34 -18.11
CA ALA A 153 -9.76 16.59 -18.46
C ALA A 153 -8.38 16.38 -19.09
N HIS A 154 -7.74 15.23 -18.86
CA HIS A 154 -6.36 14.96 -19.31
C HIS A 154 -6.24 13.63 -20.09
N PRO A 155 -6.90 13.48 -21.25
CA PRO A 155 -6.95 12.21 -21.98
C PRO A 155 -5.58 11.75 -22.55
N ALA A 156 -4.59 12.65 -22.63
CA ALA A 156 -3.23 12.35 -23.09
C ALA A 156 -2.27 11.91 -21.97
N LEU A 157 -2.75 11.86 -20.70
CA LEU A 157 -2.00 11.48 -19.52
C LEU A 157 -2.50 10.12 -19.02
N LEU A 158 -1.60 9.15 -18.84
CA LEU A 158 -1.96 7.87 -18.23
C LEU A 158 -2.02 8.00 -16.71
N PHE A 159 -3.19 7.82 -16.13
CA PHE A 159 -3.38 7.77 -14.68
C PHE A 159 -3.13 6.37 -14.16
N VAL A 160 -2.06 6.17 -13.41
CA VAL A 160 -1.73 4.90 -12.75
C VAL A 160 -2.29 4.93 -11.35
N LEU A 161 -3.44 4.28 -11.15
CA LEU A 161 -4.20 4.28 -9.91
C LEU A 161 -3.88 3.04 -9.08
N ASP A 162 -3.05 3.20 -8.05
CA ASP A 162 -2.76 2.14 -7.09
C ASP A 162 -3.90 2.01 -6.07
N SER A 163 -4.64 0.92 -6.18
CA SER A 163 -5.79 0.57 -5.36
C SER A 163 -5.46 -0.47 -4.26
N SER A 164 -4.19 -0.59 -3.86
CA SER A 164 -3.72 -1.61 -2.90
C SER A 164 -4.44 -1.57 -1.54
N TYR A 165 -5.02 -0.43 -1.19
CA TYR A 165 -5.76 -0.25 0.07
C TYR A 165 -7.27 -0.10 -0.12
N SER A 166 -7.81 -0.36 -1.30
CA SER A 166 -9.24 -0.20 -1.61
C SER A 166 -10.17 -0.98 -0.67
N TYR A 167 -9.74 -2.13 -0.17
CA TYR A 167 -10.51 -2.94 0.78
C TYR A 167 -10.64 -2.30 2.17
N PHE A 168 -9.76 -1.36 2.52
CA PHE A 168 -9.62 -0.74 3.83
C PHE A 168 -10.18 0.67 3.90
N THR A 169 -11.21 0.97 3.13
CA THR A 169 -11.95 2.24 3.22
C THR A 169 -13.44 2.00 2.99
N GLU A 170 -14.26 2.89 3.53
CA GLU A 170 -15.71 2.92 3.28
C GLU A 170 -16.07 3.98 2.24
N ALA A 171 -15.10 4.79 1.82
CA ALA A 171 -15.31 5.77 0.77
C ALA A 171 -15.65 5.09 -0.57
N ALA A 172 -16.47 5.76 -1.38
CA ALA A 172 -16.74 5.33 -2.74
C ALA A 172 -15.45 5.40 -3.59
N LEU A 173 -15.09 4.27 -4.18
CA LEU A 173 -13.89 4.13 -5.00
C LEU A 173 -14.23 3.82 -6.45
N PRO A 174 -13.30 4.12 -7.39
CA PRO A 174 -13.44 3.73 -8.79
C PRO A 174 -13.61 2.21 -8.95
N ASP A 175 -14.71 1.78 -9.57
CA ASP A 175 -14.86 0.39 -10.03
C ASP A 175 -14.04 0.19 -11.30
N PRO A 176 -13.09 -0.79 -11.35
CA PRO A 176 -12.20 -0.93 -12.48
C PRO A 176 -12.92 -1.13 -13.82
N ARG A 177 -13.96 -1.96 -13.87
CA ARG A 177 -14.71 -2.22 -15.10
C ARG A 177 -15.41 -0.97 -15.61
N ALA A 178 -16.12 -0.25 -14.73
CA ALA A 178 -16.85 0.95 -15.10
C ALA A 178 -15.91 2.08 -15.56
N ILE A 179 -14.76 2.23 -14.87
CA ILE A 179 -13.77 3.26 -15.20
C ILE A 179 -13.07 2.95 -16.51
N LEU A 180 -12.60 1.72 -16.73
CA LEU A 180 -11.89 1.34 -17.96
C LEU A 180 -12.79 1.41 -19.20
N ALA A 181 -14.11 1.18 -19.04
CA ALA A 181 -15.07 1.35 -20.12
C ALA A 181 -15.25 2.82 -20.55
N ARG A 182 -14.99 3.79 -19.64
CA ARG A 182 -15.19 5.23 -19.88
C ARG A 182 -13.90 6.00 -20.13
N TYR A 183 -12.81 5.57 -19.49
CA TYR A 183 -11.54 6.31 -19.47
C TYR A 183 -10.39 5.38 -19.88
N PRO A 184 -10.03 5.36 -21.20
CA PRO A 184 -8.96 4.49 -21.70
C PRO A 184 -7.57 4.89 -21.18
N ASN A 185 -7.44 6.05 -20.59
CA ASN A 185 -6.21 6.60 -20.01
C ASN A 185 -6.04 6.27 -18.50
N VAL A 186 -6.68 5.20 -18.01
CA VAL A 186 -6.53 4.75 -16.63
C VAL A 186 -5.95 3.33 -16.60
N LEU A 187 -5.00 3.12 -15.70
CA LEU A 187 -4.39 1.83 -15.39
C LEU A 187 -4.49 1.59 -13.88
N PHE A 188 -5.08 0.49 -13.47
CA PHE A 188 -5.15 0.11 -12.06
C PHE A 188 -4.00 -0.79 -11.66
N ILE A 189 -3.45 -0.57 -10.47
CA ILE A 189 -2.59 -1.51 -9.75
C ILE A 189 -3.38 -2.07 -8.59
N ALA A 190 -3.39 -3.38 -8.42
CA ALA A 190 -4.03 -4.07 -7.31
C ALA A 190 -3.05 -4.97 -6.56
N SER A 191 -3.15 -4.99 -5.23
CA SER A 191 -2.35 -5.85 -4.35
C SER A 191 -3.24 -6.77 -3.53
N LEU A 192 -2.95 -8.07 -3.53
CA LEU A 192 -3.60 -9.02 -2.64
C LEU A 192 -2.89 -9.13 -1.28
N THR A 193 -1.68 -8.60 -1.18
CA THR A 193 -0.80 -8.65 0.00
C THR A 193 -1.48 -8.21 1.28
N LYS A 194 -2.14 -7.03 1.25
CA LYS A 194 -2.67 -6.40 2.46
C LYS A 194 -3.98 -7.03 2.90
N ARG A 195 -4.92 -7.20 1.97
CA ARG A 195 -6.25 -7.75 2.23
C ARG A 195 -6.20 -9.18 2.79
N PHE A 196 -5.26 -10.00 2.32
CA PHE A 196 -5.16 -11.42 2.69
C PHE A 196 -4.01 -11.73 3.65
N ALA A 197 -3.36 -10.71 4.21
CA ALA A 197 -2.25 -10.84 5.16
C ALA A 197 -1.15 -11.80 4.68
N MET A 198 -0.75 -11.70 3.40
CA MET A 198 0.25 -12.58 2.77
C MET A 198 1.42 -11.82 2.13
N PRO A 199 2.15 -10.97 2.89
CA PRO A 199 3.21 -10.13 2.30
C PRO A 199 4.35 -10.94 1.69
N GLY A 200 4.65 -12.12 2.22
CA GLY A 200 5.71 -13.01 1.72
C GLY A 200 5.41 -13.70 0.39
N LEU A 201 4.15 -13.81 -0.03
CA LEU A 201 3.79 -14.49 -1.28
C LEU A 201 3.99 -13.64 -2.53
N ARG A 202 4.02 -12.31 -2.40
CA ARG A 202 4.24 -11.39 -3.52
C ARG A 202 3.24 -11.59 -4.66
N LEU A 203 1.98 -11.15 -4.49
CA LEU A 203 0.94 -11.28 -5.51
C LEU A 203 0.16 -9.99 -5.69
N GLY A 204 0.06 -9.55 -6.95
CA GLY A 204 -0.68 -8.38 -7.40
C GLY A 204 -1.03 -8.49 -8.87
N TYR A 205 -1.66 -7.49 -9.42
CA TYR A 205 -2.01 -7.43 -10.83
C TYR A 205 -2.29 -6.01 -11.30
N LEU A 206 -2.20 -5.82 -12.62
CA LEU A 206 -2.58 -4.62 -13.35
C LEU A 206 -3.90 -4.87 -14.08
N MET A 207 -4.71 -3.82 -14.22
CA MET A 207 -5.92 -3.82 -15.06
C MET A 207 -5.92 -2.53 -15.89
N GLY A 208 -6.12 -2.65 -17.21
CA GLY A 208 -6.07 -1.52 -18.13
C GLY A 208 -6.51 -1.90 -19.54
N GLN A 209 -6.38 -0.98 -20.48
CA GLN A 209 -6.67 -1.27 -21.89
C GLN A 209 -5.75 -2.37 -22.42
N THR A 210 -6.25 -3.20 -23.33
CA THR A 210 -5.54 -4.35 -23.89
C THR A 210 -4.18 -3.96 -24.48
N GLU A 211 -4.09 -2.83 -25.17
CA GLU A 211 -2.86 -2.34 -25.80
C GLU A 211 -1.80 -1.97 -24.76
N GLU A 212 -2.23 -1.32 -23.66
CA GLU A 212 -1.35 -0.95 -22.54
C GLU A 212 -0.86 -2.20 -21.83
N ILE A 213 -1.75 -3.11 -21.47
CA ILE A 213 -1.41 -4.38 -20.83
C ILE A 213 -0.45 -5.21 -21.69
N ALA A 214 -0.67 -5.25 -23.02
CA ALA A 214 0.24 -5.94 -23.94
C ALA A 214 1.62 -5.28 -24.01
N ALA A 215 1.70 -3.94 -23.95
CA ALA A 215 2.97 -3.22 -23.88
C ALA A 215 3.75 -3.54 -22.61
N LEU A 216 3.08 -3.53 -21.44
CA LEU A 216 3.68 -3.87 -20.14
C LEU A 216 4.15 -5.32 -20.09
N ALA A 217 3.37 -6.26 -20.64
CA ALA A 217 3.69 -7.69 -20.66
C ALA A 217 5.00 -8.02 -21.38
N ARG A 218 5.49 -7.17 -22.29
CA ARG A 218 6.79 -7.34 -22.98
C ARG A 218 7.99 -7.22 -22.05
N TYR A 219 7.85 -6.48 -20.95
CA TYR A 219 8.92 -6.25 -19.97
C TYR A 219 8.86 -7.24 -18.80
N ARG A 220 7.77 -8.00 -18.67
CA ARG A 220 7.59 -8.97 -17.61
C ARG A 220 8.51 -10.17 -17.81
N GLN A 221 9.21 -10.57 -16.74
CA GLN A 221 10.02 -11.79 -16.75
C GLN A 221 9.12 -13.04 -16.74
N PRO A 222 9.43 -14.08 -17.54
CA PRO A 222 8.77 -15.38 -17.39
C PRO A 222 9.00 -15.93 -15.98
N TRP A 223 7.98 -16.65 -15.45
CA TRP A 223 8.01 -17.26 -14.11
C TRP A 223 8.23 -16.27 -12.95
N GLY A 224 7.97 -14.98 -13.17
CA GLY A 224 8.12 -13.95 -12.12
C GLY A 224 7.18 -14.13 -10.92
N VAL A 225 6.06 -14.86 -11.09
CA VAL A 225 5.13 -15.20 -10.01
C VAL A 225 5.30 -16.66 -9.63
N GLY A 226 5.70 -16.93 -8.38
CA GLY A 226 5.99 -18.28 -7.89
C GLY A 226 4.75 -19.15 -7.73
N ALA A 227 4.95 -20.48 -7.74
CA ALA A 227 3.87 -21.48 -7.68
C ALA A 227 2.92 -21.27 -6.48
N MET A 228 3.46 -21.05 -5.28
CA MET A 228 2.64 -20.80 -4.07
C MET A 228 1.80 -19.52 -4.17
N ALA A 229 2.32 -18.47 -4.81
CA ALA A 229 1.57 -17.25 -5.05
C ALA A 229 0.41 -17.49 -6.03
N LEU A 230 0.64 -18.28 -7.08
CA LEU A 230 -0.42 -18.69 -8.01
C LEU A 230 -1.49 -19.52 -7.33
N GLN A 231 -1.12 -20.50 -6.50
CA GLN A 231 -2.06 -21.29 -5.70
C GLN A 231 -2.90 -20.40 -4.78
N ALA A 232 -2.26 -19.46 -4.07
CA ALA A 232 -2.98 -18.49 -3.25
C ALA A 232 -3.99 -17.66 -4.05
N GLY A 233 -3.57 -17.16 -5.21
CA GLY A 233 -4.44 -16.40 -6.11
C GLY A 233 -5.63 -17.22 -6.62
N GLN A 234 -5.42 -18.44 -7.04
CA GLN A 234 -6.47 -19.35 -7.49
C GLN A 234 -7.49 -19.64 -6.38
N TRP A 235 -7.01 -19.90 -5.16
CA TRP A 235 -7.88 -20.08 -4.01
C TRP A 235 -8.71 -18.83 -3.72
N ILE A 236 -8.07 -17.63 -3.68
CA ILE A 236 -8.75 -16.36 -3.42
C ILE A 236 -9.89 -16.12 -4.42
N VAL A 237 -9.64 -16.36 -5.70
CA VAL A 237 -10.64 -16.16 -6.76
C VAL A 237 -11.71 -17.26 -6.68
N GLY A 238 -11.32 -18.52 -6.47
CA GLY A 238 -12.21 -19.66 -6.34
C GLY A 238 -13.21 -19.51 -5.18
N GLU A 239 -12.75 -18.97 -4.05
CA GLU A 239 -13.60 -18.63 -2.89
C GLU A 239 -14.33 -17.29 -3.03
N GLY A 240 -14.29 -16.64 -4.21
CA GLY A 240 -14.98 -15.38 -4.47
C GLY A 240 -14.45 -14.21 -3.63
N PHE A 241 -13.14 -14.13 -3.42
CA PHE A 241 -12.50 -13.12 -2.57
C PHE A 241 -13.03 -13.16 -1.12
N PRO A 242 -12.73 -14.21 -0.36
CA PRO A 242 -13.31 -14.47 0.95
C PRO A 242 -13.07 -13.32 1.94
N LYS A 243 -14.02 -13.13 2.85
CA LYS A 243 -13.94 -12.13 3.91
C LYS A 243 -13.16 -12.71 5.08
N LEU A 244 -11.84 -12.51 5.10
CA LEU A 244 -10.94 -12.95 6.18
C LEU A 244 -10.70 -11.88 7.25
N LEU A 245 -11.34 -10.74 7.14
CA LEU A 245 -11.23 -9.59 8.03
C LEU A 245 -12.63 -9.11 8.43
N ASP A 246 -12.84 -8.98 9.73
CA ASP A 246 -13.98 -8.25 10.28
C ASP A 246 -13.69 -6.74 10.15
N ARG A 247 -14.35 -6.09 9.21
CA ARG A 247 -14.13 -4.66 8.91
C ARG A 247 -14.70 -3.77 9.99
N ASP A 248 -15.83 -4.14 10.62
CA ASP A 248 -16.46 -3.34 11.68
C ASP A 248 -15.55 -3.32 12.91
N MET A 249 -14.97 -4.46 13.25
CA MET A 249 -13.94 -4.54 14.28
C MET A 249 -12.71 -3.70 13.93
N LEU A 250 -12.25 -3.75 12.68
CA LEU A 250 -11.11 -2.93 12.23
C LEU A 250 -11.38 -1.44 12.40
N TRP A 251 -12.55 -0.95 12.00
CA TRP A 251 -12.92 0.46 12.12
C TRP A 251 -13.07 0.90 13.55
N SER A 252 -13.75 0.10 14.37
CA SER A 252 -13.91 0.35 15.81
C SER A 252 -12.55 0.45 16.50
N GLU A 253 -11.65 -0.49 16.22
CA GLU A 253 -10.32 -0.50 16.81
C GLU A 253 -9.44 0.65 16.30
N THR A 254 -9.55 1.01 15.02
CA THR A 254 -8.85 2.18 14.46
C THR A 254 -9.29 3.46 15.14
N ALA A 255 -10.59 3.66 15.32
CA ALA A 255 -11.14 4.82 16.01
C ALA A 255 -10.69 4.87 17.48
N ARG A 256 -10.75 3.73 18.19
CA ARG A 256 -10.31 3.60 19.58
C ARG A 256 -8.82 3.94 19.74
N LEU A 257 -7.97 3.35 18.91
CA LEU A 257 -6.52 3.56 18.95
C LEU A 257 -6.18 5.03 18.65
N ARG A 258 -6.77 5.62 17.63
CA ARG A 258 -6.58 7.05 17.30
C ARG A 258 -7.01 7.96 18.46
N SER A 259 -8.18 7.73 19.03
CA SER A 259 -8.70 8.53 20.16
C SER A 259 -7.78 8.45 21.38
N ALA A 260 -7.32 7.25 21.73
CA ALA A 260 -6.42 7.04 22.87
C ALA A 260 -5.07 7.74 22.66
N LEU A 261 -4.48 7.64 21.47
CA LEU A 261 -3.20 8.30 21.17
C LEU A 261 -3.34 9.82 21.07
N ALA A 262 -4.46 10.34 20.57
CA ALA A 262 -4.71 11.78 20.50
C ALA A 262 -4.86 12.45 21.89
N ALA A 263 -5.18 11.69 22.92
CA ALA A 263 -5.25 12.16 24.29
C ALA A 263 -3.88 12.29 24.97
N LEU A 264 -2.81 11.75 24.38
CA LEU A 264 -1.46 11.77 24.96
C LEU A 264 -0.73 13.09 24.63
N PRO A 265 -0.11 13.74 25.62
CA PRO A 265 0.67 14.95 25.39
C PRO A 265 1.82 14.73 24.39
N GLY A 266 2.07 15.71 23.54
CA GLY A 266 3.16 15.63 22.55
C GLY A 266 2.91 14.72 21.36
N LEU A 267 1.70 14.18 21.22
CA LEU A 267 1.28 13.37 20.06
C LEU A 267 0.13 14.05 19.32
N ARG A 268 0.23 14.08 18.00
CA ARG A 268 -0.84 14.58 17.13
C ARG A 268 -1.21 13.51 16.11
N VAL A 269 -2.44 13.04 16.16
CA VAL A 269 -2.97 11.99 15.29
C VAL A 269 -3.58 12.60 14.05
N GLY A 270 -3.11 12.18 12.88
CA GLY A 270 -3.65 12.60 11.58
C GLY A 270 -5.01 11.98 11.26
N GLU A 271 -5.77 12.66 10.38
CA GLU A 271 -6.99 12.09 9.82
C GLU A 271 -6.68 10.95 8.85
N THR A 272 -7.62 10.02 8.71
CA THR A 272 -7.49 8.88 7.80
C THR A 272 -8.86 8.33 7.38
N ALA A 273 -8.92 7.79 6.19
CA ALA A 273 -10.04 6.99 5.71
C ALA A 273 -9.67 5.49 5.60
N THR A 274 -8.58 5.06 6.28
CA THR A 274 -8.07 3.68 6.25
C THR A 274 -7.78 3.18 7.66
N HIS A 275 -7.23 1.96 7.76
CA HIS A 275 -6.78 1.35 9.02
C HIS A 275 -5.37 1.77 9.44
N PHE A 276 -4.77 2.72 8.79
CA PHE A 276 -3.49 3.30 9.19
C PHE A 276 -3.57 4.83 9.17
N PHE A 277 -2.79 5.46 10.00
CA PHE A 277 -2.78 6.91 10.19
C PHE A 277 -1.39 7.41 10.54
N LEU A 278 -1.19 8.71 10.36
CA LEU A 278 0.03 9.39 10.76
C LEU A 278 -0.03 9.81 12.23
N LEU A 279 1.11 9.71 12.89
CA LEU A 279 1.33 10.16 14.26
C LEU A 279 2.51 11.13 14.26
N GLU A 280 2.24 12.42 14.38
CA GLU A 280 3.24 13.47 14.49
C GLU A 280 3.70 13.58 15.95
N LEU A 281 5.01 13.78 16.15
CA LEU A 281 5.65 13.74 17.45
C LEU A 281 6.16 15.14 17.87
N GLU A 282 5.85 15.54 19.08
CA GLU A 282 6.41 16.69 19.78
C GLU A 282 6.94 16.24 21.16
N LEU A 283 7.88 15.28 21.12
CA LEU A 283 8.51 14.68 22.29
C LEU A 283 9.95 15.18 22.42
N TRP A 284 10.35 15.64 23.60
CA TRP A 284 11.63 16.28 23.85
C TRP A 284 12.47 15.48 24.85
N ASP A 285 13.72 15.25 24.52
CA ASP A 285 14.70 14.60 25.39
C ASP A 285 15.88 15.57 25.58
N GLU A 286 16.13 16.00 26.83
CA GLU A 286 17.21 16.94 27.19
C GLU A 286 17.20 18.24 26.32
N GLY A 287 16.01 18.80 26.08
CA GLY A 287 15.83 20.03 25.28
C GLY A 287 15.94 19.85 23.76
N ARG A 288 16.01 18.61 23.26
CA ARG A 288 16.05 18.27 21.84
C ARG A 288 14.81 17.47 21.45
N LEU A 289 14.20 17.83 20.32
CA LEU A 289 13.07 17.08 19.75
C LEU A 289 13.54 15.68 19.31
N LEU A 290 12.88 14.63 19.77
CA LEU A 290 13.14 13.26 19.35
C LEU A 290 12.78 13.06 17.88
N SER A 291 13.65 12.45 17.10
CA SER A 291 13.36 12.06 15.73
C SER A 291 12.43 10.84 15.67
N ALA A 292 11.74 10.68 14.53
CA ALA A 292 10.92 9.50 14.28
C ALA A 292 11.75 8.21 14.31
N THR A 293 12.99 8.26 13.80
CA THR A 293 13.93 7.14 13.80
C THR A 293 14.30 6.71 15.22
N GLU A 294 14.65 7.65 16.08
CA GLU A 294 15.00 7.36 17.49
C GLU A 294 13.83 6.74 18.25
N LEU A 295 12.62 7.28 18.07
CA LEU A 295 11.43 6.72 18.73
C LEU A 295 11.11 5.31 18.19
N LYS A 296 11.20 5.10 16.87
CA LYS A 296 11.05 3.77 16.26
C LYS A 296 12.03 2.77 16.85
N GLU A 297 13.32 3.12 16.93
CA GLU A 297 14.35 2.22 17.49
C GLU A 297 14.07 1.88 18.97
N ARG A 298 13.72 2.88 19.81
CA ARG A 298 13.33 2.64 21.19
C ARG A 298 12.10 1.71 21.29
N LEU A 299 11.05 1.97 20.51
CA LEU A 299 9.87 1.11 20.49
C LEU A 299 10.19 -0.33 20.08
N ALA A 300 11.03 -0.51 19.07
CA ALA A 300 11.40 -1.84 18.59
C ALA A 300 12.29 -2.60 19.57
N LEU A 301 13.37 -1.96 20.07
CA LEU A 301 14.40 -2.62 20.88
C LEU A 301 13.99 -2.81 22.33
N ASP A 302 13.36 -1.80 22.96
CA ASP A 302 13.07 -1.82 24.38
C ASP A 302 11.70 -2.43 24.66
N TYR A 303 10.70 -2.25 23.74
CA TYR A 303 9.31 -2.66 23.98
C TYR A 303 8.83 -3.77 23.04
N GLY A 304 9.55 -4.04 21.94
CA GLY A 304 9.15 -5.02 20.93
C GLY A 304 8.00 -4.53 20.04
N LEU A 305 7.90 -3.22 19.80
CA LEU A 305 6.84 -2.59 18.99
C LEU A 305 7.45 -1.99 17.73
N LEU A 306 7.16 -2.57 16.57
CA LEU A 306 7.66 -2.07 15.31
C LEU A 306 6.67 -1.11 14.66
N VAL A 307 7.08 0.14 14.43
CA VAL A 307 6.31 1.19 13.78
C VAL A 307 7.00 1.66 12.50
N ARG A 308 6.30 2.39 11.63
CA ARG A 308 6.86 2.94 10.41
C ARG A 308 7.41 4.37 10.65
N ASP A 309 8.70 4.54 10.52
CA ASP A 309 9.36 5.84 10.44
C ASP A 309 9.05 6.49 9.07
N CYS A 310 8.48 7.69 9.10
CA CYS A 310 8.08 8.46 7.93
C CYS A 310 9.08 9.54 7.50
N THR A 311 10.30 9.53 7.99
CA THR A 311 11.34 10.53 7.67
C THR A 311 11.58 10.62 6.15
N ASN A 312 11.57 9.50 5.43
CA ASN A 312 11.78 9.45 3.99
C ASN A 312 10.61 10.01 3.14
N PHE A 313 9.49 10.36 3.76
CA PHE A 313 8.37 11.03 3.07
C PHE A 313 8.49 12.55 3.05
N GLY A 314 9.53 13.12 3.70
CA GLY A 314 9.82 14.56 3.68
C GLY A 314 8.95 15.41 4.61
N TYR A 315 8.39 14.81 5.66
CA TYR A 315 7.69 15.57 6.70
C TYR A 315 8.65 16.48 7.47
N GLN A 316 8.21 17.71 7.74
CA GLN A 316 9.01 18.69 8.51
C GLN A 316 9.11 18.34 9.99
N ARG A 317 8.11 17.63 10.53
CA ARG A 317 8.08 17.16 11.91
C ARG A 317 8.32 15.66 11.96
N PRO A 318 8.92 15.15 13.05
CA PRO A 318 9.04 13.73 13.25
C PRO A 318 7.67 13.07 13.17
N THR A 319 7.52 12.11 12.27
CA THR A 319 6.22 11.48 11.98
C THR A 319 6.38 9.98 11.84
N LEU A 320 5.51 9.25 12.50
CA LEU A 320 5.34 7.81 12.35
C LEU A 320 4.05 7.50 11.58
N ARG A 321 3.98 6.34 10.96
CA ARG A 321 2.72 5.76 10.50
C ARG A 321 2.42 4.53 11.34
N ILE A 322 1.20 4.44 11.85
CA ILE A 322 0.69 3.36 12.68
C ILE A 322 -0.43 2.64 11.91
N ALA A 323 -0.33 1.33 11.74
CA ALA A 323 -1.39 0.50 11.18
C ALA A 323 -2.10 -0.26 12.31
N THR A 324 -3.42 -0.22 12.34
CA THR A 324 -4.24 -0.87 13.37
C THR A 324 -3.99 -2.38 13.40
N GLN A 325 -3.79 -2.89 14.60
CA GLN A 325 -3.60 -4.30 14.92
C GLN A 325 -4.71 -4.77 15.87
N ARG A 326 -4.63 -6.01 16.36
CA ARG A 326 -5.59 -6.54 17.35
C ARG A 326 -5.63 -5.68 18.61
N PRO A 327 -6.76 -5.65 19.35
CA PRO A 327 -6.94 -4.81 20.53
C PRO A 327 -5.82 -4.96 21.57
N GLU A 328 -5.39 -6.18 21.88
CA GLU A 328 -4.31 -6.43 22.84
C GLU A 328 -2.96 -5.84 22.41
N GLN A 329 -2.70 -5.80 21.11
CA GLN A 329 -1.50 -5.15 20.56
C GLN A 329 -1.65 -3.62 20.60
N GLY A 330 -2.84 -3.11 20.30
CA GLY A 330 -3.18 -1.70 20.43
C GLY A 330 -3.00 -1.18 21.85
N GLU A 331 -3.48 -1.94 22.86
CA GLU A 331 -3.27 -1.61 24.28
C GLU A 331 -1.79 -1.51 24.65
N LEU A 332 -0.97 -2.44 24.15
CA LEU A 332 0.46 -2.41 24.39
C LEU A 332 1.11 -1.15 23.81
N LEU A 333 0.71 -0.73 22.60
CA LEU A 333 1.19 0.51 22.00
C LEU A 333 0.75 1.75 22.79
N ILE A 334 -0.53 1.80 23.21
CA ILE A 334 -1.08 2.92 23.99
C ILE A 334 -0.33 3.05 25.32
N ALA A 335 -0.17 1.95 26.06
CA ALA A 335 0.53 1.95 27.35
C ALA A 335 1.99 2.42 27.20
N THR A 336 2.70 1.91 26.20
CA THR A 336 4.09 2.30 25.92
C THR A 336 4.21 3.78 25.53
N LEU A 337 3.36 4.25 24.61
CA LEU A 337 3.39 5.66 24.21
C LEU A 337 2.92 6.60 25.32
N SER A 338 2.05 6.16 26.21
CA SER A 338 1.65 6.91 27.42
C SER A 338 2.84 7.12 28.36
N GLU A 339 3.63 6.07 28.62
CA GLU A 339 4.86 6.15 29.42
C GLU A 339 5.87 7.12 28.80
N LEU A 340 6.15 6.96 27.49
CA LEU A 340 7.11 7.79 26.77
C LEU A 340 6.64 9.24 26.65
N SER A 341 5.35 9.48 26.43
CA SER A 341 4.75 10.80 26.39
C SER A 341 4.87 11.51 27.76
N ALA A 342 4.55 10.81 28.84
CA ALA A 342 4.70 11.37 30.21
C ALA A 342 6.17 11.75 30.50
N ARG A 343 7.12 10.97 30.00
CA ARG A 343 8.55 11.22 30.18
C ARG A 343 9.08 12.36 29.33
N TYR A 344 8.66 12.46 28.08
CA TYR A 344 9.29 13.32 27.06
C TYR A 344 8.44 14.53 26.63
N ALA A 345 7.13 14.58 26.86
CA ALA A 345 6.31 15.72 26.49
C ALA A 345 6.47 16.91 27.45
N LEU A 346 6.92 16.68 28.68
CA LEU A 346 7.06 17.68 29.73
C LEU A 346 8.48 18.25 29.86
N ALA A 347 9.44 17.75 29.12
CA ALA A 347 10.87 18.13 29.22
C ALA A 347 11.22 19.37 28.36
N ARG A 348 10.33 20.38 28.31
CA ARG A 348 10.64 21.68 27.66
C ARG A 348 11.58 22.54 28.50
#